data_f8bc3c51d5e8cc5ed19079636d7302b1
#
_entry.id   f8bc3c51d5e8cc5ed19079636d7302b1
#
_cell.length_a   1.000
_cell.length_b   1.000
_cell.length_c   1.000
_cell.angle_alpha   90.00
_cell.angle_beta   90.00
_cell.angle_gamma   90.00
#
_symmetry.space_group_name_H-M   'P 1'
#
loop_
_entity.id
_entity.type
_entity.pdbx_description
1 polymer ?
#
loop_
_entity_poly.entity_id
_entity_poly.type
_entity_poly.pdbx_seq_one_letter_code
_entity_poly.pdbx_strand_id
1 'polypeptide(L)'
;EVNFQDSQGDPESAVAAYGKLMDWGMNVCLGGVLSGETASVVAAAKADDMFIMETTGSADKCIDGNDKAFRICFYDSYQGTAAADYLKDNALADEVGVFYQSDNDYSAGLYSAFTAECEKTGVTIKETQTFTAATATDFSTQVNALVNSGVKVVFIPIYAEEASTFLTQAKGKFAEDVYFFGADGLDGILGKVSQDVTIADNVLMMTPFAADSADPKVQAFVKAYEEAYGATPDQFAADAYDAVYTVKAAVEAANGSTSGADLAAVMTSLTVEGVTGTMTWNADGNTNKAASAILYKNGVGALFGQNAAESTDNTESAESTDTAE
;
A
#
# COMPACT_ATOMS: atom_id res chain seq x y z
N GLU A 1 -3.26 -17.40 -20.73
CA GLU A 1 -4.36 -16.56 -21.23
C GLU A 1 -4.83 -15.67 -20.07
N VAL A 2 -5.15 -14.41 -20.33
CA VAL A 2 -5.54 -13.44 -19.31
C VAL A 2 -6.92 -12.89 -19.63
N ASN A 3 -7.77 -12.70 -18.63
CA ASN A 3 -9.08 -12.07 -18.74
C ASN A 3 -9.23 -11.03 -17.64
N PHE A 4 -9.78 -9.88 -17.97
CA PHE A 4 -10.00 -8.78 -17.06
C PHE A 4 -11.50 -8.50 -16.92
N GLN A 5 -11.93 -8.26 -15.70
CA GLN A 5 -13.28 -7.81 -15.39
C GLN A 5 -13.18 -6.54 -14.52
N ASP A 6 -14.03 -5.57 -14.79
CA ASP A 6 -14.11 -4.34 -14.01
C ASP A 6 -15.04 -4.55 -12.79
N SER A 7 -14.50 -4.37 -11.62
CA SER A 7 -15.21 -4.41 -10.32
C SER A 7 -15.87 -3.08 -9.95
N GLN A 8 -15.49 -2.00 -10.61
CA GLN A 8 -15.98 -0.63 -10.38
C GLN A 8 -15.74 -0.10 -8.94
N GLY A 9 -14.80 -0.72 -8.21
CA GLY A 9 -14.55 -0.39 -6.81
C GLY A 9 -15.67 -0.79 -5.84
N ASP A 10 -16.60 -1.63 -6.29
CA ASP A 10 -17.80 -2.03 -5.54
C ASP A 10 -17.76 -3.53 -5.20
N PRO A 11 -17.96 -3.91 -3.92
CA PRO A 11 -17.86 -5.29 -3.46
C PRO A 11 -18.82 -6.27 -4.16
N GLU A 12 -20.07 -5.87 -4.45
CA GLU A 12 -21.04 -6.74 -5.12
C GLU A 12 -20.66 -6.94 -6.58
N SER A 13 -20.25 -5.87 -7.26
CA SER A 13 -19.74 -5.90 -8.63
C SER A 13 -18.47 -6.76 -8.74
N ALA A 14 -17.59 -6.71 -7.75
CA ALA A 14 -16.37 -7.52 -7.69
C ALA A 14 -16.69 -9.02 -7.60
N VAL A 15 -17.61 -9.42 -6.75
CA VAL A 15 -18.07 -10.82 -6.65
C VAL A 15 -18.73 -11.28 -7.95
N ALA A 16 -19.53 -10.43 -8.60
CA ALA A 16 -20.11 -10.74 -9.90
C ALA A 16 -19.06 -10.87 -11.01
N ALA A 17 -18.03 -10.03 -11.00
CA ALA A 17 -16.87 -10.09 -11.89
C ALA A 17 -16.08 -11.40 -11.69
N TYR A 18 -15.83 -11.77 -10.44
CA TYR A 18 -15.21 -13.05 -10.07
C TYR A 18 -16.00 -14.24 -10.64
N GLY A 19 -17.33 -14.27 -10.46
CA GLY A 19 -18.19 -15.31 -11.03
C GLY A 19 -18.07 -15.44 -12.54
N LYS A 20 -17.98 -14.34 -13.29
CA LYS A 20 -17.76 -14.36 -14.75
C LYS A 20 -16.39 -14.93 -15.12
N LEU A 21 -15.35 -14.66 -14.32
CA LEU A 21 -14.02 -15.24 -14.53
C LEU A 21 -14.02 -16.75 -14.23
N MET A 22 -14.77 -17.20 -13.22
CA MET A 22 -14.97 -18.63 -12.95
C MET A 22 -15.67 -19.33 -14.13
N ASP A 23 -16.74 -18.75 -14.68
CA ASP A 23 -17.44 -19.27 -15.85
C ASP A 23 -16.54 -19.33 -17.10
N TRP A 24 -15.56 -18.42 -17.22
CA TRP A 24 -14.55 -18.45 -18.27
C TRP A 24 -13.51 -19.55 -18.07
N GLY A 25 -13.36 -20.10 -16.87
CA GLY A 25 -12.42 -21.17 -16.54
C GLY A 25 -11.11 -20.65 -15.92
N MET A 26 -11.17 -19.61 -15.13
CA MET A 26 -10.02 -19.07 -14.38
C MET A 26 -9.38 -20.14 -13.49
N ASN A 27 -8.05 -20.21 -13.48
CA ASN A 27 -7.28 -21.14 -12.62
C ASN A 27 -6.58 -20.42 -11.46
N VAL A 28 -6.25 -19.14 -11.63
CA VAL A 28 -5.61 -18.29 -10.63
C VAL A 28 -6.25 -16.92 -10.71
N CYS A 29 -6.62 -16.37 -9.58
CA CYS A 29 -7.15 -15.03 -9.46
C CYS A 29 -6.04 -14.07 -9.03
N LEU A 30 -5.82 -13.01 -9.79
CA LEU A 30 -5.14 -11.82 -9.28
C LEU A 30 -6.25 -10.94 -8.73
N GLY A 31 -6.34 -10.86 -7.39
CA GLY A 31 -7.49 -10.34 -6.66
C GLY A 31 -7.81 -8.87 -6.95
N GLY A 32 -8.73 -8.29 -6.23
CA GLY A 32 -9.21 -6.92 -6.40
C GLY A 32 -8.11 -5.83 -6.36
N VAL A 33 -8.52 -4.58 -6.33
CA VAL A 33 -7.60 -3.43 -6.16
C VAL A 33 -7.83 -2.77 -4.82
N LEU A 34 -9.09 -2.47 -4.50
CA LEU A 34 -9.45 -1.85 -3.23
C LEU A 34 -9.76 -2.91 -2.15
N SER A 35 -9.49 -2.59 -0.91
CA SER A 35 -9.60 -3.53 0.21
C SER A 35 -11.01 -4.12 0.38
N GLY A 36 -12.08 -3.31 0.23
CA GLY A 36 -13.46 -3.77 0.40
C GLY A 36 -13.90 -4.79 -0.64
N GLU A 37 -13.54 -4.60 -1.91
CA GLU A 37 -13.83 -5.55 -2.99
C GLU A 37 -12.98 -6.81 -2.88
N THR A 38 -11.68 -6.66 -2.54
CA THR A 38 -10.77 -7.78 -2.32
C THR A 38 -11.29 -8.73 -1.24
N ALA A 39 -11.66 -8.22 -0.08
CA ALA A 39 -12.20 -9.04 1.00
C ALA A 39 -13.44 -9.84 0.56
N SER A 40 -14.31 -9.25 -0.26
CA SER A 40 -15.50 -9.89 -0.78
C SER A 40 -15.19 -11.00 -1.80
N VAL A 41 -14.23 -10.76 -2.70
CA VAL A 41 -13.76 -11.77 -3.67
C VAL A 41 -13.06 -12.92 -2.96
N VAL A 42 -12.17 -12.65 -2.00
CA VAL A 42 -11.44 -13.67 -1.24
C VAL A 42 -12.41 -14.56 -0.44
N ALA A 43 -13.46 -13.97 0.15
CA ALA A 43 -14.50 -14.72 0.83
C ALA A 43 -15.30 -15.63 -0.12
N ALA A 44 -15.66 -15.13 -1.30
CA ALA A 44 -16.37 -15.91 -2.32
C ALA A 44 -15.49 -17.07 -2.86
N ALA A 45 -14.23 -16.79 -3.15
CA ALA A 45 -13.26 -17.72 -3.70
C ALA A 45 -12.90 -18.91 -2.77
N LYS A 46 -13.11 -18.74 -1.46
CA LYS A 46 -12.87 -19.81 -0.49
C LYS A 46 -13.64 -21.09 -0.79
N ALA A 47 -14.89 -20.96 -1.29
CA ALA A 47 -15.73 -22.11 -1.63
C ALA A 47 -15.27 -22.84 -2.91
N ASP A 48 -14.52 -22.15 -3.78
CA ASP A 48 -14.13 -22.63 -5.11
C ASP A 48 -12.71 -23.25 -5.14
N ASP A 49 -12.04 -23.32 -3.99
CA ASP A 49 -10.64 -23.80 -3.88
C ASP A 49 -9.66 -22.96 -4.75
N MET A 50 -9.99 -21.70 -5.01
CA MET A 50 -9.25 -20.81 -5.89
C MET A 50 -8.00 -20.24 -5.19
N PHE A 51 -6.84 -20.31 -5.85
CA PHE A 51 -5.66 -19.57 -5.42
C PHE A 51 -5.81 -18.10 -5.78
N ILE A 52 -5.62 -17.24 -4.79
CA ILE A 52 -5.65 -15.78 -4.97
C ILE A 52 -4.29 -15.20 -4.64
N MET A 53 -3.74 -14.44 -5.57
CA MET A 53 -2.64 -13.51 -5.32
C MET A 53 -3.22 -12.11 -5.28
N GLU A 54 -3.42 -11.57 -4.07
CA GLU A 54 -3.89 -10.21 -3.88
C GLU A 54 -2.77 -9.23 -4.22
N THR A 55 -3.06 -8.23 -5.05
CA THR A 55 -2.05 -7.29 -5.54
C THR A 55 -1.89 -6.08 -4.64
N THR A 56 -2.99 -5.42 -4.27
CA THR A 56 -2.97 -4.07 -3.68
C THR A 56 -3.97 -3.85 -2.54
N GLY A 57 -4.93 -4.77 -2.33
CA GLY A 57 -5.87 -4.70 -1.21
C GLY A 57 -5.16 -4.92 0.12
N SER A 58 -4.84 -3.83 0.81
CA SER A 58 -3.93 -3.82 1.95
C SER A 58 -4.59 -4.02 3.31
N ALA A 59 -5.91 -3.84 3.47
CA ALA A 59 -6.57 -4.08 4.75
C ALA A 59 -6.25 -5.48 5.29
N ASP A 60 -5.96 -5.58 6.58
CA ASP A 60 -5.53 -6.84 7.21
C ASP A 60 -6.49 -7.99 6.89
N LYS A 61 -7.79 -7.71 6.89
CA LYS A 61 -8.84 -8.70 6.64
C LYS A 61 -9.00 -9.15 5.18
N CYS A 62 -8.30 -8.55 4.23
CA CYS A 62 -8.47 -8.86 2.80
C CYS A 62 -8.27 -10.35 2.49
N ILE A 63 -7.34 -11.01 3.16
CA ILE A 63 -7.01 -12.42 2.95
C ILE A 63 -7.42 -13.32 4.12
N ASP A 64 -8.07 -12.77 5.14
CA ASP A 64 -8.44 -13.50 6.35
C ASP A 64 -9.33 -14.71 6.09
N GLY A 65 -8.96 -15.82 6.74
CA GLY A 65 -9.75 -17.04 6.73
C GLY A 65 -9.75 -17.80 5.40
N ASN A 66 -8.92 -17.44 4.43
CA ASN A 66 -8.70 -18.21 3.20
C ASN A 66 -7.22 -18.60 3.08
N ASP A 67 -6.91 -19.85 3.33
CA ASP A 67 -5.55 -20.42 3.31
C ASP A 67 -4.91 -20.51 1.91
N LYS A 68 -5.63 -20.10 0.87
CA LYS A 68 -5.17 -19.99 -0.51
C LYS A 68 -5.08 -18.55 -1.02
N ALA A 69 -5.25 -17.59 -0.13
CA ALA A 69 -5.09 -16.18 -0.43
C ALA A 69 -3.75 -15.67 0.12
N PHE A 70 -2.95 -15.08 -0.73
CA PHE A 70 -1.66 -14.48 -0.45
C PHE A 70 -1.62 -13.07 -1.03
N ARG A 71 -0.85 -12.15 -0.43
CA ARG A 71 -0.75 -10.78 -0.93
C ARG A 71 0.65 -10.40 -1.40
N ILE A 72 0.71 -9.50 -2.35
CA ILE A 72 1.93 -8.84 -2.81
C ILE A 72 2.19 -7.57 -2.01
N CYS A 73 1.17 -6.76 -1.77
CA CYS A 73 1.29 -5.49 -1.05
C CYS A 73 1.61 -5.70 0.45
N PHE A 74 2.09 -4.67 1.10
CA PHE A 74 2.15 -4.63 2.56
C PHE A 74 0.75 -4.36 3.13
N TYR A 75 0.54 -4.63 4.42
CA TYR A 75 -0.79 -4.59 5.03
C TYR A 75 -0.96 -3.37 5.95
N ASP A 76 -2.21 -2.96 6.19
CA ASP A 76 -2.55 -1.70 6.85
C ASP A 76 -2.00 -1.56 8.27
N SER A 77 -2.02 -2.63 9.07
CA SER A 77 -1.45 -2.56 10.42
C SER A 77 0.06 -2.32 10.39
N TYR A 78 0.78 -2.85 9.40
CA TYR A 78 2.19 -2.53 9.19
C TYR A 78 2.37 -1.09 8.70
N GLN A 79 1.59 -0.64 7.70
CA GLN A 79 1.69 0.72 7.17
C GLN A 79 1.42 1.78 8.24
N GLY A 80 0.34 1.59 9.03
CA GLY A 80 -0.02 2.53 10.11
C GLY A 80 1.06 2.61 11.18
N THR A 81 1.62 1.46 11.59
CA THR A 81 2.75 1.40 12.53
C THR A 81 3.97 2.10 11.94
N ALA A 82 4.38 1.73 10.72
CA ALA A 82 5.54 2.31 10.04
C ALA A 82 5.40 3.82 9.84
N ALA A 83 4.20 4.34 9.60
CA ALA A 83 3.96 5.77 9.48
C ALA A 83 4.20 6.51 10.80
N ALA A 84 3.75 5.98 11.94
CA ALA A 84 3.99 6.58 13.25
C ALA A 84 5.48 6.52 13.63
N ASP A 85 6.16 5.39 13.39
CA ASP A 85 7.60 5.26 13.59
C ASP A 85 8.37 6.25 12.72
N TYR A 86 7.99 6.36 11.44
CA TYR A 86 8.62 7.28 10.49
C TYR A 86 8.56 8.74 10.95
N LEU A 87 7.46 9.17 11.58
CA LEU A 87 7.35 10.52 12.15
C LEU A 87 8.41 10.76 13.22
N LYS A 88 8.67 9.77 14.09
CA LYS A 88 9.67 9.87 15.17
C LYS A 88 11.09 9.78 14.63
N ASP A 89 11.38 8.80 13.79
CA ASP A 89 12.72 8.52 13.27
C ASP A 89 13.26 9.69 12.43
N ASN A 90 12.36 10.38 11.73
CA ASN A 90 12.71 11.57 10.93
C ASN A 90 12.42 12.90 11.64
N ALA A 91 12.02 12.89 12.91
CA ALA A 91 11.71 14.08 13.73
C ALA A 91 10.74 15.06 13.01
N LEU A 92 9.72 14.53 12.32
CA LEU A 92 8.81 15.35 11.53
C LEU A 92 7.79 16.07 12.41
N ALA A 93 7.23 15.41 13.43
CA ALA A 93 6.29 16.03 14.37
C ALA A 93 6.11 15.17 15.63
N ASP A 94 5.89 15.86 16.78
CA ASP A 94 5.44 15.24 18.03
C ASP A 94 3.91 15.37 18.22
N GLU A 95 3.27 16.27 17.48
CA GLU A 95 1.82 16.47 17.46
C GLU A 95 1.29 16.41 16.02
N VAL A 96 0.26 15.61 15.78
CA VAL A 96 -0.32 15.40 14.44
C VAL A 96 -1.83 15.60 14.44
N GLY A 97 -2.37 15.98 13.27
CA GLY A 97 -3.78 15.85 12.97
C GLY A 97 -4.05 14.56 12.21
N VAL A 98 -5.29 14.09 12.22
CA VAL A 98 -5.72 12.94 11.42
C VAL A 98 -7.00 13.29 10.67
N PHE A 99 -7.08 12.88 9.41
CA PHE A 99 -8.29 12.96 8.60
C PHE A 99 -8.52 11.63 7.87
N TYR A 100 -9.59 10.90 8.21
CA TYR A 100 -9.83 9.58 7.69
C TYR A 100 -11.30 9.29 7.36
N GLN A 101 -11.54 8.29 6.53
CA GLN A 101 -12.88 7.80 6.20
C GLN A 101 -13.32 6.71 7.19
N SER A 102 -14.33 7.00 7.99
CA SER A 102 -14.72 6.11 9.11
C SER A 102 -15.53 4.88 8.72
N ASP A 103 -16.12 4.87 7.53
CA ASP A 103 -16.89 3.76 6.97
C ASP A 103 -16.15 2.98 5.87
N ASN A 104 -14.82 3.15 5.78
CA ASN A 104 -13.96 2.46 4.84
C ASN A 104 -12.95 1.59 5.60
N ASP A 105 -12.86 0.31 5.24
CA ASP A 105 -12.02 -0.68 5.95
C ASP A 105 -10.53 -0.36 5.91
N TYR A 106 -10.02 0.08 4.75
CA TYR A 106 -8.64 0.53 4.57
C TYR A 106 -8.33 1.73 5.46
N SER A 107 -9.10 2.79 5.32
CA SER A 107 -8.88 4.05 6.02
C SER A 107 -8.99 3.91 7.55
N ALA A 108 -9.99 3.16 8.01
CA ALA A 108 -10.21 2.91 9.44
C ALA A 108 -9.15 1.96 10.03
N GLY A 109 -8.69 0.96 9.26
CA GLY A 109 -7.62 0.05 9.65
C GLY A 109 -6.30 0.77 9.87
N LEU A 110 -5.89 1.58 8.90
CA LEU A 110 -4.69 2.44 8.99
C LEU A 110 -4.76 3.41 10.17
N TYR A 111 -5.90 4.09 10.35
CA TYR A 111 -6.10 4.99 11.49
C TYR A 111 -5.94 4.25 12.82
N SER A 112 -6.50 3.07 12.95
CA SER A 112 -6.41 2.26 14.16
C SER A 112 -4.97 1.87 14.48
N ALA A 113 -4.23 1.36 13.49
CA ALA A 113 -2.84 0.95 13.66
C ALA A 113 -1.92 2.15 13.96
N PHE A 114 -2.10 3.24 13.23
CA PHE A 114 -1.36 4.49 13.45
C PHE A 114 -1.58 5.04 14.86
N THR A 115 -2.83 5.07 15.32
CA THR A 115 -3.17 5.56 16.67
C THR A 115 -2.52 4.70 17.76
N ALA A 116 -2.61 3.37 17.62
CA ALA A 116 -2.00 2.45 18.57
C ALA A 116 -0.47 2.59 18.65
N GLU A 117 0.18 2.89 17.53
CA GLU A 117 1.63 3.12 17.51
C GLU A 117 2.02 4.51 18.02
N CYS A 118 1.22 5.54 17.75
CA CYS A 118 1.41 6.87 18.32
C CYS A 118 1.43 6.83 19.86
N GLU A 119 0.58 6.01 20.49
CA GLU A 119 0.59 5.82 21.95
C GLU A 119 1.92 5.26 22.46
N LYS A 120 2.58 4.36 21.71
CA LYS A 120 3.87 3.75 22.07
C LYS A 120 5.04 4.68 21.82
N THR A 121 5.03 5.38 20.67
CA THR A 121 6.11 6.28 20.25
C THR A 121 6.06 7.64 20.92
N GLY A 122 4.93 7.98 21.58
CA GLY A 122 4.70 9.27 22.24
C GLY A 122 4.35 10.39 21.26
N VAL A 123 3.93 10.09 20.04
CA VAL A 123 3.31 11.04 19.13
C VAL A 123 1.89 11.35 19.61
N THR A 124 1.52 12.60 19.73
CA THR A 124 0.20 13.02 20.20
C THR A 124 -0.73 13.30 19.02
N ILE A 125 -1.87 12.62 18.95
CA ILE A 125 -2.93 12.99 18.01
C ILE A 125 -3.72 14.15 18.63
N LYS A 126 -3.51 15.36 18.11
CA LYS A 126 -4.08 16.59 18.64
C LYS A 126 -5.47 16.90 18.10
N GLU A 127 -5.75 16.50 16.86
CA GLU A 127 -7.02 16.74 16.19
C GLU A 127 -7.37 15.52 15.32
N THR A 128 -8.60 15.07 15.40
CA THR A 128 -9.10 13.97 14.54
C THR A 128 -10.37 14.42 13.84
N GLN A 129 -10.38 14.35 12.53
CA GLN A 129 -11.52 14.66 11.69
C GLN A 129 -11.88 13.46 10.81
N THR A 130 -13.18 13.27 10.59
CA THR A 130 -13.69 12.12 9.83
C THR A 130 -14.68 12.55 8.75
N PHE A 131 -14.87 11.65 7.80
CA PHE A 131 -15.96 11.68 6.83
C PHE A 131 -16.47 10.26 6.57
N THR A 132 -17.53 10.14 5.79
CA THR A 132 -18.09 8.89 5.27
C THR A 132 -18.23 9.00 3.75
N ALA A 133 -18.43 7.88 3.06
CA ALA A 133 -18.68 7.88 1.61
C ALA A 133 -19.82 8.86 1.22
N ALA A 134 -20.87 8.98 2.06
CA ALA A 134 -21.97 9.89 1.82
C ALA A 134 -21.62 11.38 1.95
N THR A 135 -20.48 11.73 2.58
CA THR A 135 -20.04 13.11 2.84
C THR A 135 -18.73 13.47 2.15
N ALA A 136 -18.26 12.64 1.23
CA ALA A 136 -16.93 12.75 0.58
C ALA A 136 -16.80 13.87 -0.49
N THR A 137 -17.59 14.94 -0.41
CA THR A 137 -17.60 16.01 -1.42
C THR A 137 -17.20 17.39 -0.89
N ASP A 138 -17.39 17.64 0.42
CA ASP A 138 -17.02 18.91 1.05
C ASP A 138 -16.38 18.66 2.42
N PHE A 139 -15.10 18.99 2.50
CA PHE A 139 -14.26 18.83 3.69
C PHE A 139 -13.91 20.17 4.35
N SER A 140 -14.59 21.26 3.98
CA SER A 140 -14.25 22.62 4.47
C SER A 140 -14.24 22.73 5.98
N THR A 141 -15.17 22.06 6.67
CA THR A 141 -15.24 22.04 8.13
C THR A 141 -14.05 21.31 8.74
N GLN A 142 -13.71 20.14 8.22
CA GLN A 142 -12.60 19.31 8.68
C GLN A 142 -11.25 20.00 8.42
N VAL A 143 -11.08 20.58 7.23
CA VAL A 143 -9.90 21.38 6.88
C VAL A 143 -9.72 22.54 7.87
N ASN A 144 -10.78 23.30 8.18
CA ASN A 144 -10.69 24.42 9.12
C ASN A 144 -10.34 23.96 10.55
N ALA A 145 -10.87 22.83 11.01
CA ALA A 145 -10.52 22.26 12.32
C ALA A 145 -9.04 21.90 12.39
N LEU A 146 -8.53 21.19 11.36
CA LEU A 146 -7.12 20.81 11.26
C LEU A 146 -6.18 22.03 11.17
N VAL A 147 -6.53 23.05 10.39
CA VAL A 147 -5.78 24.33 10.34
C VAL A 147 -5.72 24.96 11.71
N ASN A 148 -6.85 25.05 12.43
CA ASN A 148 -6.92 25.68 13.76
C ASN A 148 -6.15 24.89 14.83
N SER A 149 -5.92 23.59 14.64
CA SER A 149 -5.10 22.78 15.54
C SER A 149 -3.62 23.17 15.52
N GLY A 150 -3.14 23.75 14.41
CA GLY A 150 -1.76 24.23 14.26
C GLY A 150 -0.73 23.10 14.12
N VAL A 151 -1.14 21.89 13.76
CA VAL A 151 -0.25 20.74 13.55
C VAL A 151 0.63 20.93 12.30
N LYS A 152 1.80 20.28 12.31
CA LYS A 152 2.76 20.29 11.19
C LYS A 152 2.62 19.08 10.26
N VAL A 153 1.94 18.05 10.72
CA VAL A 153 1.63 16.86 9.92
C VAL A 153 0.15 16.54 10.10
N VAL A 154 -0.52 16.28 9.00
CA VAL A 154 -1.87 15.71 8.97
C VAL A 154 -1.76 14.31 8.35
N PHE A 155 -2.03 13.27 9.13
CA PHE A 155 -2.12 11.91 8.60
C PHE A 155 -3.44 11.73 7.87
N ILE A 156 -3.37 11.36 6.58
CA ILE A 156 -4.52 11.24 5.66
C ILE A 156 -4.57 9.86 5.02
N PRO A 157 -4.90 8.79 5.77
CA PRO A 157 -4.98 7.42 5.26
C PRO A 157 -6.28 7.22 4.45
N ILE A 158 -6.34 7.82 3.27
CA ILE A 158 -7.50 7.83 2.38
C ILE A 158 -7.05 7.58 0.93
N TYR A 159 -7.97 7.26 0.05
CA TYR A 159 -7.65 7.07 -1.36
C TYR A 159 -7.42 8.40 -2.10
N ALA A 160 -6.71 8.33 -3.22
CA ALA A 160 -6.29 9.50 -4.00
C ALA A 160 -7.47 10.37 -4.49
N GLU A 161 -8.66 9.81 -4.70
CA GLU A 161 -9.87 10.57 -5.10
C GLU A 161 -10.28 11.55 -4.02
N GLU A 162 -10.52 11.06 -2.80
CA GLU A 162 -10.91 11.87 -1.64
C GLU A 162 -9.76 12.78 -1.21
N ALA A 163 -8.51 12.31 -1.30
CA ALA A 163 -7.33 13.11 -1.02
C ALA A 163 -7.23 14.31 -1.98
N SER A 164 -7.51 14.12 -3.27
CA SER A 164 -7.51 15.23 -4.25
C SER A 164 -8.52 16.33 -3.90
N THR A 165 -9.70 15.93 -3.44
CA THR A 165 -10.75 16.84 -2.98
C THR A 165 -10.31 17.58 -1.70
N PHE A 166 -9.79 16.83 -0.71
CA PHE A 166 -9.29 17.41 0.55
C PHE A 166 -8.15 18.40 0.29
N LEU A 167 -7.12 18.00 -0.44
CA LEU A 167 -5.95 18.83 -0.74
C LEU A 167 -6.31 20.08 -1.54
N THR A 168 -7.25 19.97 -2.50
CA THR A 168 -7.77 21.12 -3.24
C THR A 168 -8.44 22.12 -2.31
N GLN A 169 -9.24 21.66 -1.37
CA GLN A 169 -9.92 22.52 -0.39
C GLN A 169 -8.97 23.03 0.71
N ALA A 170 -7.87 22.34 0.97
CA ALA A 170 -6.82 22.72 1.92
C ALA A 170 -5.83 23.73 1.35
N LYS A 171 -5.72 23.85 0.02
CA LYS A 171 -4.73 24.69 -0.66
C LYS A 171 -4.77 26.13 -0.16
N GLY A 172 -3.63 26.62 0.29
CA GLY A 172 -3.45 28.00 0.79
C GLY A 172 -4.05 28.28 2.17
N LYS A 173 -4.57 27.25 2.88
CA LYS A 173 -5.10 27.40 4.24
C LYS A 173 -4.12 26.95 5.32
N PHE A 174 -3.29 25.97 5.04
CA PHE A 174 -2.21 25.54 5.94
C PHE A 174 -0.94 26.37 5.74
N ALA A 175 -0.05 26.33 6.73
CA ALA A 175 1.30 26.88 6.57
C ALA A 175 2.08 26.07 5.51
N GLU A 176 3.06 26.71 4.85
CA GLU A 176 3.81 26.11 3.74
C GLU A 176 4.67 24.89 4.14
N ASP A 177 4.94 24.73 5.44
CA ASP A 177 5.75 23.67 6.03
C ASP A 177 4.91 22.53 6.62
N VAL A 178 3.62 22.45 6.32
CA VAL A 178 2.75 21.34 6.73
C VAL A 178 2.84 20.21 5.73
N TYR A 179 3.02 18.98 6.23
CA TYR A 179 2.99 17.76 5.45
C TYR A 179 1.61 17.08 5.54
N PHE A 180 1.16 16.54 4.43
CA PHE A 180 0.01 15.65 4.34
C PHE A 180 0.53 14.22 4.17
N PHE A 181 0.56 13.47 5.25
CA PHE A 181 1.18 12.14 5.28
C PHE A 181 0.13 11.05 5.12
N GLY A 182 0.29 10.17 4.17
CA GLY A 182 -0.63 9.05 3.94
C GLY A 182 0.09 7.76 3.62
N ALA A 183 -0.69 6.77 3.22
CA ALA A 183 -0.26 5.43 2.90
C ALA A 183 -0.41 5.17 1.38
N ASP A 184 -0.28 3.93 0.95
CA ASP A 184 -0.30 3.50 -0.45
C ASP A 184 -1.52 3.99 -1.25
N GLY A 185 -2.68 4.14 -0.61
CA GLY A 185 -3.89 4.65 -1.27
C GLY A 185 -3.79 6.06 -1.85
N LEU A 186 -2.74 6.82 -1.50
CA LEU A 186 -2.45 8.11 -2.12
C LEU A 186 -1.76 8.00 -3.48
N ASP A 187 -1.27 6.82 -3.87
CA ASP A 187 -0.61 6.68 -5.16
C ASP A 187 -1.57 6.99 -6.32
N GLY A 188 -1.05 7.60 -7.37
CA GLY A 188 -1.87 8.16 -8.44
C GLY A 188 -2.43 9.56 -8.15
N ILE A 189 -2.14 10.19 -6.98
CA ILE A 189 -2.63 11.53 -6.63
C ILE A 189 -2.26 12.59 -7.69
N LEU A 190 -1.09 12.50 -8.32
CA LEU A 190 -0.68 13.45 -9.37
C LEU A 190 -1.62 13.40 -10.57
N GLY A 191 -2.15 12.23 -10.92
CA GLY A 191 -3.16 12.07 -11.98
C GLY A 191 -4.47 12.77 -11.62
N LYS A 192 -4.88 12.70 -10.34
CA LYS A 192 -6.12 13.33 -9.84
C LYS A 192 -6.03 14.85 -9.79
N VAL A 193 -4.85 15.42 -9.57
CA VAL A 193 -4.59 16.86 -9.51
C VAL A 193 -3.83 17.37 -10.74
N SER A 194 -3.90 16.69 -11.86
CA SER A 194 -3.13 16.97 -13.09
C SER A 194 -3.30 18.40 -13.67
N GLN A 195 -4.41 19.07 -13.35
CA GLN A 195 -4.64 20.47 -13.74
C GLN A 195 -3.77 21.46 -12.93
N ASP A 196 -3.38 21.08 -11.72
CA ASP A 196 -2.51 21.85 -10.83
C ASP A 196 -1.78 20.90 -9.89
N VAL A 197 -0.67 20.37 -10.33
CA VAL A 197 0.14 19.39 -9.59
C VAL A 197 0.68 19.93 -8.26
N THR A 198 0.70 21.27 -8.07
CA THR A 198 1.12 21.88 -6.79
C THR A 198 0.11 21.68 -5.67
N ILE A 199 -1.08 21.13 -5.95
CA ILE A 199 -2.04 20.68 -4.93
C ILE A 199 -1.47 19.50 -4.14
N ALA A 200 -0.64 18.67 -4.75
CA ALA A 200 0.06 17.57 -4.09
C ALA A 200 1.40 17.94 -3.46
N ASP A 201 1.78 19.23 -3.46
CA ASP A 201 3.01 19.66 -2.77
C ASP A 201 2.93 19.35 -1.27
N ASN A 202 4.03 18.81 -0.72
CA ASN A 202 4.15 18.32 0.65
C ASN A 202 3.27 17.11 1.00
N VAL A 203 2.72 16.41 0.01
CA VAL A 203 2.18 15.07 0.24
C VAL A 203 3.35 14.12 0.43
N LEU A 204 3.36 13.43 1.57
CA LEU A 204 4.29 12.39 1.94
C LEU A 204 3.52 11.06 1.94
N MET A 205 4.01 10.04 1.26
CA MET A 205 3.30 8.78 1.07
C MET A 205 4.20 7.59 1.38
N MET A 206 3.70 6.65 2.18
CA MET A 206 4.35 5.35 2.36
C MET A 206 4.12 4.50 1.11
N THR A 207 5.18 3.85 0.61
CA THR A 207 5.14 3.03 -0.60
C THR A 207 6.22 1.94 -0.57
N PRO A 208 5.97 0.75 -1.15
CA PRO A 208 7.00 -0.26 -1.38
C PRO A 208 7.78 -0.02 -2.68
N PHE A 209 7.40 0.98 -3.49
CA PHE A 209 7.94 1.20 -4.82
C PHE A 209 8.25 2.67 -5.07
N ALA A 210 9.44 2.93 -5.59
CA ALA A 210 9.85 4.26 -6.05
C ALA A 210 10.39 4.16 -7.48
N ALA A 211 9.72 4.80 -8.43
CA ALA A 211 10.07 4.75 -9.85
C ALA A 211 11.45 5.38 -10.15
N ASP A 212 11.96 6.25 -9.27
CA ASP A 212 13.28 6.88 -9.33
C ASP A 212 14.38 6.05 -8.62
N SER A 213 14.06 4.85 -8.11
CA SER A 213 15.05 3.94 -7.51
C SER A 213 16.21 3.66 -8.47
N ALA A 214 17.42 3.65 -7.94
CA ALA A 214 18.64 3.32 -8.70
C ALA A 214 18.77 1.80 -9.00
N ASP A 215 17.89 0.95 -8.50
CA ASP A 215 17.90 -0.49 -8.76
C ASP A 215 17.73 -0.75 -10.27
N PRO A 216 18.67 -1.48 -10.92
CA PRO A 216 18.58 -1.76 -12.35
C PRO A 216 17.31 -2.52 -12.77
N LYS A 217 16.75 -3.36 -11.90
CA LYS A 217 15.50 -4.09 -12.16
C LYS A 217 14.31 -3.13 -12.19
N VAL A 218 14.24 -2.20 -11.22
CA VAL A 218 13.21 -1.15 -11.19
C VAL A 218 13.33 -0.27 -12.44
N GLN A 219 14.53 0.19 -12.78
CA GLN A 219 14.75 1.02 -13.96
C GLN A 219 14.38 0.31 -15.27
N ALA A 220 14.65 -0.99 -15.38
CA ALA A 220 14.25 -1.77 -16.55
C ALA A 220 12.71 -1.89 -16.65
N PHE A 221 12.02 -2.12 -15.53
CA PHE A 221 10.56 -2.15 -15.47
C PHE A 221 9.95 -0.79 -15.82
N VAL A 222 10.41 0.30 -15.19
CA VAL A 222 9.94 1.67 -15.45
C VAL A 222 10.06 2.00 -16.93
N LYS A 223 11.24 1.77 -17.51
CA LYS A 223 11.48 2.02 -18.93
C LYS A 223 10.52 1.23 -19.84
N ALA A 224 10.35 -0.07 -19.58
CA ALA A 224 9.47 -0.92 -20.38
C ALA A 224 8.00 -0.49 -20.25
N TYR A 225 7.59 -0.07 -19.08
CA TYR A 225 6.24 0.43 -18.82
C TYR A 225 5.99 1.76 -19.54
N GLU A 226 6.94 2.70 -19.46
CA GLU A 226 6.86 3.99 -20.17
C GLU A 226 6.82 3.83 -21.70
N GLU A 227 7.63 2.89 -22.24
CA GLU A 227 7.60 2.56 -23.67
C GLU A 227 6.25 1.97 -24.10
N ALA A 228 5.59 1.18 -23.24
CA ALA A 228 4.32 0.53 -23.56
C ALA A 228 3.10 1.44 -23.36
N TYR A 229 3.11 2.28 -22.33
CA TYR A 229 1.92 3.01 -21.89
C TYR A 229 2.05 4.54 -21.93
N GLY A 230 3.27 5.07 -22.11
CA GLY A 230 3.53 6.51 -22.18
C GLY A 230 3.37 7.25 -20.85
N ALA A 231 3.44 6.52 -19.73
CA ALA A 231 3.32 7.05 -18.38
C ALA A 231 4.29 6.31 -17.43
N THR A 232 4.76 6.99 -16.40
CA THR A 232 5.54 6.37 -15.33
C THR A 232 4.65 5.43 -14.50
N PRO A 233 5.09 4.18 -14.19
CA PRO A 233 4.29 3.26 -13.39
C PRO A 233 4.15 3.76 -11.95
N ASP A 234 2.99 3.51 -11.36
CA ASP A 234 2.73 3.60 -9.94
C ASP A 234 3.05 2.27 -9.22
N GLN A 235 2.89 2.25 -7.89
CA GLN A 235 3.11 1.02 -7.12
C GLN A 235 2.11 -0.09 -7.48
N PHE A 236 0.88 0.26 -7.88
CA PHE A 236 -0.13 -0.73 -8.25
C PHE A 236 0.25 -1.50 -9.50
N ALA A 237 0.84 -0.81 -10.48
CA ALA A 237 1.41 -1.45 -11.67
C ALA A 237 2.60 -2.33 -11.30
N ALA A 238 3.47 -1.90 -10.39
CA ALA A 238 4.62 -2.66 -9.93
C ALA A 238 4.20 -3.91 -9.12
N ASP A 239 3.22 -3.78 -8.23
CA ASP A 239 2.67 -4.91 -7.46
C ASP A 239 1.99 -5.94 -8.39
N ALA A 240 1.23 -5.49 -9.38
CA ALA A 240 0.61 -6.38 -10.36
C ALA A 240 1.66 -7.12 -11.21
N TYR A 241 2.74 -6.44 -11.58
CA TYR A 241 3.88 -7.06 -12.27
C TYR A 241 4.51 -8.16 -11.40
N ASP A 242 4.81 -7.86 -10.15
CA ASP A 242 5.39 -8.81 -9.21
C ASP A 242 4.43 -9.99 -8.90
N ALA A 243 3.11 -9.75 -8.87
CA ALA A 243 2.10 -10.79 -8.69
C ALA A 243 2.17 -11.84 -9.80
N VAL A 244 2.30 -11.40 -11.07
CA VAL A 244 2.42 -12.34 -12.20
C VAL A 244 3.68 -13.20 -12.08
N TYR A 245 4.82 -12.60 -11.72
CA TYR A 245 6.06 -13.36 -11.54
C TYR A 245 6.04 -14.26 -10.31
N THR A 246 5.35 -13.86 -9.25
CA THR A 246 5.13 -14.69 -8.06
C THR A 246 4.27 -15.91 -8.39
N VAL A 247 3.17 -15.73 -9.11
CA VAL A 247 2.33 -16.83 -9.58
C VAL A 247 3.12 -17.78 -10.49
N LYS A 248 3.94 -17.23 -11.40
CA LYS A 248 4.84 -18.03 -12.23
C LYS A 248 5.78 -18.89 -11.37
N ALA A 249 6.44 -18.31 -10.36
CA ALA A 249 7.34 -19.02 -9.46
C ALA A 249 6.59 -20.11 -8.66
N ALA A 250 5.37 -19.83 -8.20
CA ALA A 250 4.54 -20.80 -7.49
C ALA A 250 4.17 -21.99 -8.39
N VAL A 251 3.76 -21.74 -9.63
CA VAL A 251 3.45 -22.81 -10.61
C VAL A 251 4.69 -23.65 -10.92
N GLU A 252 5.86 -23.04 -11.09
CA GLU A 252 7.12 -23.75 -11.31
C GLU A 252 7.49 -24.63 -10.09
N ALA A 253 7.37 -24.10 -8.87
CA ALA A 253 7.62 -24.84 -7.63
C ALA A 253 6.62 -25.97 -7.40
N ALA A 254 5.36 -25.79 -7.84
CA ALA A 254 4.30 -26.82 -7.82
C ALA A 254 4.37 -27.80 -9.01
N ASN A 255 5.50 -27.87 -9.73
CA ASN A 255 5.71 -28.76 -10.89
C ASN A 255 4.66 -28.58 -12.01
N GLY A 256 4.20 -27.38 -12.23
CA GLY A 256 3.22 -27.03 -13.26
C GLY A 256 1.75 -27.17 -12.83
N SER A 257 1.49 -27.48 -11.56
CA SER A 257 0.11 -27.46 -11.04
C SER A 257 -0.42 -26.04 -10.94
N THR A 258 -1.72 -25.88 -11.19
CA THR A 258 -2.48 -24.64 -10.99
C THR A 258 -3.62 -24.83 -10.00
N SER A 259 -3.66 -25.96 -9.26
CA SER A 259 -4.66 -26.15 -8.20
C SER A 259 -4.38 -25.18 -7.03
N GLY A 260 -5.44 -24.66 -6.42
CA GLY A 260 -5.31 -23.72 -5.30
C GLY A 260 -4.51 -24.31 -4.14
N ALA A 261 -4.74 -25.58 -3.81
CA ALA A 261 -4.02 -26.26 -2.73
C ALA A 261 -2.52 -26.44 -3.02
N ASP A 262 -2.14 -26.83 -4.27
CA ASP A 262 -0.73 -27.03 -4.63
C ASP A 262 0.04 -25.71 -4.66
N LEU A 263 -0.58 -24.64 -5.17
CA LEU A 263 0.03 -23.32 -5.20
C LEU A 263 0.22 -22.77 -3.77
N ALA A 264 -0.81 -22.86 -2.93
CA ALA A 264 -0.72 -22.42 -1.54
C ALA A 264 0.37 -23.17 -0.75
N ALA A 265 0.52 -24.47 -0.98
CA ALA A 265 1.48 -25.32 -0.29
C ALA A 265 2.95 -24.91 -0.52
N VAL A 266 3.27 -24.27 -1.64
CA VAL A 266 4.65 -23.85 -1.96
C VAL A 266 4.95 -22.43 -1.53
N MET A 267 3.94 -21.58 -1.30
CA MET A 267 4.13 -20.13 -1.07
C MET A 267 5.09 -19.81 0.06
N THR A 268 4.98 -20.46 1.22
CA THR A 268 5.82 -20.16 2.40
C THR A 268 7.29 -20.57 2.22
N SER A 269 7.62 -21.29 1.15
CA SER A 269 8.99 -21.68 0.79
C SER A 269 9.58 -20.83 -0.32
N LEU A 270 8.78 -19.95 -0.94
CA LEU A 270 9.25 -19.11 -2.03
C LEU A 270 9.99 -17.87 -1.53
N THR A 271 10.98 -17.48 -2.32
CA THR A 271 11.60 -16.16 -2.29
C THR A 271 11.54 -15.60 -3.69
N VAL A 272 10.91 -14.47 -3.89
CA VAL A 272 10.78 -13.82 -5.20
C VAL A 272 11.39 -12.43 -5.15
N GLU A 273 12.33 -12.20 -6.05
CA GLU A 273 12.94 -10.88 -6.23
C GLU A 273 12.12 -10.08 -7.24
N GLY A 274 11.28 -9.20 -6.75
CA GLY A 274 10.42 -8.32 -7.53
C GLY A 274 11.02 -6.94 -7.80
N VAL A 275 10.24 -6.08 -8.43
CA VAL A 275 10.53 -4.64 -8.60
C VAL A 275 10.11 -3.84 -7.37
N THR A 276 9.29 -4.42 -6.52
CA THR A 276 8.86 -3.85 -5.23
C THR A 276 9.65 -4.45 -4.04
N GLY A 277 10.75 -5.14 -4.30
CA GLY A 277 11.64 -5.74 -3.32
C GLY A 277 11.68 -7.27 -3.35
N THR A 278 12.46 -7.84 -2.44
CA THR A 278 12.51 -9.30 -2.24
C THR A 278 11.39 -9.74 -1.32
N MET A 279 10.54 -10.62 -1.81
CA MET A 279 9.32 -11.05 -1.11
C MET A 279 9.44 -12.50 -0.63
N THR A 280 9.00 -12.73 0.60
CA THR A 280 8.72 -14.04 1.20
C THR A 280 7.34 -13.97 1.86
N TRP A 281 6.72 -15.11 2.10
CA TRP A 281 5.37 -15.18 2.67
C TRP A 281 5.35 -16.00 3.95
N ASN A 282 4.56 -15.55 4.93
CA ASN A 282 4.26 -16.33 6.12
C ASN A 282 3.01 -17.22 5.90
N ALA A 283 2.66 -18.01 6.91
CA ALA A 283 1.51 -18.92 6.85
C ALA A 283 0.15 -18.20 6.79
N ASP A 284 0.10 -16.92 7.17
CA ASP A 284 -1.11 -16.10 7.10
C ASP A 284 -1.26 -15.40 5.74
N GLY A 285 -0.38 -15.72 4.77
CA GLY A 285 -0.40 -15.16 3.42
C GLY A 285 0.18 -13.76 3.29
N ASN A 286 0.71 -13.17 4.36
CA ASN A 286 1.33 -11.85 4.35
C ASN A 286 2.78 -11.91 3.87
N THR A 287 3.20 -10.85 3.16
CA THR A 287 4.58 -10.66 2.72
C THR A 287 5.38 -9.82 3.73
N ASN A 288 6.72 -9.94 3.66
CA ASN A 288 7.69 -9.17 4.44
C ASN A 288 8.05 -7.81 3.81
N LYS A 289 7.22 -7.28 2.91
CA LYS A 289 7.51 -6.06 2.16
C LYS A 289 7.74 -4.87 3.08
N ALA A 290 8.84 -4.15 2.85
CA ALA A 290 9.20 -2.95 3.57
C ALA A 290 8.58 -1.71 2.93
N ALA A 291 8.38 -0.65 3.71
CA ALA A 291 7.90 0.64 3.23
C ALA A 291 9.03 1.67 3.16
N SER A 292 9.00 2.48 2.13
CA SER A 292 9.75 3.73 1.99
C SER A 292 8.77 4.90 2.00
N ALA A 293 9.25 6.14 2.11
CA ALA A 293 8.41 7.31 1.97
C ALA A 293 8.83 8.14 0.76
N ILE A 294 7.86 8.57 -0.04
CA ILE A 294 8.06 9.55 -1.13
C ILE A 294 7.41 10.87 -0.75
N LEU A 295 8.12 11.98 -1.01
CA LEU A 295 7.59 13.34 -0.92
C LEU A 295 7.31 13.88 -2.31
N TYR A 296 6.10 14.39 -2.55
CA TYR A 296 5.74 15.07 -3.78
C TYR A 296 6.05 16.58 -3.69
N LYS A 297 6.69 17.09 -4.74
CA LYS A 297 6.98 18.51 -4.90
C LYS A 297 6.98 18.89 -6.38
N ASN A 298 6.20 19.92 -6.76
CA ASN A 298 6.09 20.39 -8.15
C ASN A 298 5.77 19.26 -9.15
N GLY A 299 4.95 18.30 -8.76
CA GLY A 299 4.55 17.17 -9.62
C GLY A 299 5.62 16.06 -9.74
N VAL A 300 6.63 16.05 -8.88
CA VAL A 300 7.66 15.01 -8.84
C VAL A 300 7.66 14.37 -7.45
N GLY A 301 7.61 13.04 -7.41
CA GLY A 301 7.82 12.25 -6.19
C GLY A 301 9.29 11.85 -6.08
N ALA A 302 9.86 11.94 -4.88
CA ALA A 302 11.23 11.50 -4.59
C ALA A 302 11.31 10.89 -3.20
N LEU A 303 12.21 9.94 -3.00
CA LEU A 303 12.48 9.35 -1.68
C LEU A 303 12.79 10.44 -0.65
N PHE A 304 12.21 10.33 0.53
CA PHE A 304 12.32 11.34 1.59
C PHE A 304 12.65 10.70 2.94
N GLY A 305 13.63 11.28 3.65
CA GLY A 305 14.04 10.82 4.97
C GLY A 305 14.82 9.49 4.97
N GLN A 306 14.91 8.87 6.17
CA GLN A 306 15.50 7.55 6.33
C GLN A 306 14.38 6.49 6.21
N ASN A 307 14.67 5.41 5.50
CA ASN A 307 13.73 4.29 5.40
C ASN A 307 13.78 3.45 6.67
N ALA A 308 12.62 3.07 7.21
CA ALA A 308 12.51 2.17 8.36
C ALA A 308 13.15 0.76 8.13
N ALA A 309 13.49 0.43 6.89
CA ALA A 309 14.00 -0.88 6.49
C ALA A 309 15.53 -1.08 6.61
N GLU A 310 16.32 -0.03 6.90
CA GLU A 310 17.80 -0.19 6.97
C GLU A 310 18.33 -0.64 8.36
N SER A 311 17.46 -0.87 9.35
CA SER A 311 17.88 -1.15 10.74
C SER A 311 18.11 -2.64 11.09
N THR A 312 18.08 -3.58 10.15
CA THR A 312 18.24 -5.02 10.45
C THR A 312 19.48 -5.69 9.90
N ASP A 313 20.49 -4.97 9.47
CA ASP A 313 21.80 -5.58 9.15
C ASP A 313 22.78 -5.45 10.34
N ASN A 314 22.49 -6.20 11.40
CA ASN A 314 23.45 -6.48 12.47
C ASN A 314 24.32 -7.65 12.03
N THR A 315 25.33 -7.39 11.21
CA THR A 315 26.47 -8.30 11.08
C THR A 315 27.25 -8.29 12.38
N GLU A 316 26.98 -9.27 13.24
CA GLU A 316 27.92 -9.68 14.28
C GLU A 316 29.24 -10.10 13.60
N SER A 317 30.17 -9.19 13.60
CA SER A 317 31.57 -9.53 13.33
C SER A 317 32.11 -10.37 14.50
N ALA A 318 32.17 -11.67 14.30
CA ALA A 318 32.91 -12.56 15.19
C ALA A 318 34.42 -12.19 15.13
N GLU A 319 34.86 -11.46 16.13
CA GLU A 319 36.28 -11.31 16.43
C GLU A 319 36.85 -12.69 16.82
N SER A 320 37.65 -13.29 15.93
CA SER A 320 38.49 -14.41 16.27
C SER A 320 39.66 -13.89 17.08
N THR A 321 39.64 -14.07 18.40
CA THR A 321 40.85 -13.95 19.21
C THR A 321 41.67 -15.23 19.03
N ASP A 322 42.67 -15.14 18.18
CA ASP A 322 43.80 -16.06 18.13
C ASP A 322 44.73 -15.66 19.27
N THR A 323 44.88 -16.48 20.29
CA THR A 323 45.95 -16.40 21.28
C THR A 323 46.81 -17.61 21.16
N ALA A 324 48.00 -17.41 20.60
CA ALA A 324 49.13 -18.30 20.69
C ALA A 324 49.65 -18.35 22.14
N GLU A 325 49.80 -19.56 22.69
CA GLU A 325 50.98 -20.10 23.37
C GLU A 325 50.78 -21.60 23.61
#